data_dba7c391729559aabbff8372e12731c7
#
_entry.id   dba7c391729559aabbff8372e12731c7
#
_cell.length_a   1.000
_cell.length_b   1.000
_cell.length_c   1.000
_cell.angle_alpha   90.00
_cell.angle_beta   90.00
_cell.angle_gamma   90.00
#
_symmetry.space_group_name_H-M   'P 1'
#
loop_
_entity.id
_entity.type
_entity.pdbx_description
1 polymer ?
#
loop_
_entity_poly.entity_id
_entity_poly.type
_entity_poly.pdbx_seq_one_letter_code
_entity_poly.pdbx_strand_id
1 'polypeptide(L)'
;MYHPYKLQDVYDASAQEKFKVISTFAGGGGSSTGYRLAGGKVLVINEFVEEAQKTYAENYPNTVILPGDIKELTGKDFLDAAGVGVGEIDILDGSPPCSAFSVAGKLSHNVHDEERIDLWGNVTIEKVPGKHSDGWGQTKNYSDGKMIENIEDLFFEFLRVAKEIKPKVIVA
;
A
#
# COMPACT_ATOMS: atom_id res chain seq x y z
N MET A 1 28.47 -5.47 14.62
CA MET A 1 27.89 -5.14 15.95
C MET A 1 26.57 -4.41 15.69
N TYR A 2 25.46 -4.91 16.21
CA TYR A 2 24.15 -4.27 16.06
C TYR A 2 24.08 -3.06 16.99
N HIS A 3 23.88 -1.86 16.45
CA HIS A 3 23.65 -0.65 17.23
C HIS A 3 22.15 -0.31 17.15
N PRO A 4 21.40 -0.49 18.23
CA PRO A 4 20.01 -0.07 18.25
C PRO A 4 19.94 1.46 18.16
N TYR A 5 19.11 1.98 17.24
CA TYR A 5 18.83 3.42 17.18
C TYR A 5 17.75 3.81 18.21
N LYS A 6 17.76 5.08 18.60
CA LYS A 6 16.72 5.72 19.39
C LYS A 6 15.89 6.64 18.50
N LEU A 7 14.71 7.00 18.95
CA LEU A 7 13.86 7.94 18.21
C LEU A 7 14.55 9.29 17.97
N GLN A 8 15.39 9.74 18.90
CA GLN A 8 16.18 10.97 18.74
C GLN A 8 17.14 10.87 17.55
N ASP A 9 17.79 9.71 17.33
CA ASP A 9 18.69 9.51 16.19
C ASP A 9 17.94 9.64 14.85
N VAL A 10 16.66 9.22 14.83
CA VAL A 10 15.78 9.35 13.68
C VAL A 10 15.47 10.82 13.38
N TYR A 11 15.17 11.61 14.41
CA TYR A 11 14.91 13.04 14.26
C TYR A 11 16.16 13.81 13.82
N ASP A 12 17.30 13.53 14.43
CA ASP A 12 18.57 14.19 14.11
C ASP A 12 18.99 13.89 12.66
N ALA A 13 18.83 12.66 12.22
CA ALA A 13 19.09 12.28 10.84
C ALA A 13 18.12 12.96 9.86
N SER A 14 16.82 12.96 10.18
CA SER A 14 15.77 13.57 9.34
C SER A 14 15.94 15.09 9.19
N ALA A 15 16.52 15.77 10.19
CA ALA A 15 16.80 17.19 10.15
C ALA A 15 17.82 17.59 9.06
N GLN A 16 18.53 16.63 8.48
CA GLN A 16 19.42 16.87 7.34
C GLN A 16 18.68 17.19 6.04
N GLU A 17 17.41 16.80 5.92
CA GLU A 17 16.50 17.07 4.78
C GLU A 17 17.13 16.80 3.41
N LYS A 18 17.92 15.72 3.29
CA LYS A 18 18.65 15.37 2.06
C LYS A 18 17.72 15.09 0.88
N PHE A 19 16.54 14.58 1.16
CA PHE A 19 15.51 14.26 0.17
C PHE A 19 14.13 14.29 0.81
N LYS A 20 13.10 14.51 -0.01
CA LYS A 20 11.70 14.65 0.38
C LYS A 20 10.93 13.38 0.05
N VAL A 21 10.13 12.89 0.99
CA VAL A 21 9.35 11.66 0.86
C VAL A 21 7.87 11.93 1.10
N ILE A 22 7.03 11.33 0.28
CA ILE A 22 5.61 11.07 0.57
C ILE A 22 5.47 9.56 0.72
N SER A 23 4.78 9.10 1.77
CA SER A 23 4.55 7.68 2.01
C SER A 23 3.06 7.37 2.07
N THR A 24 2.59 6.46 1.24
CA THR A 24 1.22 5.95 1.24
C THR A 24 1.17 4.57 1.88
N PHE A 25 0.02 4.18 2.43
CA PHE A 25 -0.12 2.93 3.19
C PHE A 25 0.93 2.81 4.31
N ALA A 26 1.16 3.94 5.01
CA ALA A 26 2.33 4.14 5.85
C ALA A 26 2.36 3.27 7.13
N GLY A 27 1.21 2.68 7.51
CA GLY A 27 1.09 1.92 8.75
C GLY A 27 1.54 2.73 9.97
N GLY A 28 2.22 2.08 10.90
CA GLY A 28 2.82 2.74 12.07
C GLY A 28 4.15 3.47 11.80
N GLY A 29 4.60 3.58 10.54
CA GLY A 29 5.76 4.38 10.14
C GLY A 29 7.09 3.62 10.04
N GLY A 30 7.06 2.32 9.78
CA GLY A 30 8.29 1.51 9.66
C GLY A 30 9.21 1.96 8.53
N SER A 31 8.71 2.05 7.28
CA SER A 31 9.48 2.56 6.12
C SER A 31 9.87 4.03 6.32
N SER A 32 8.95 4.84 6.85
CA SER A 32 9.21 6.23 7.18
C SER A 32 10.39 6.42 8.16
N THR A 33 10.54 5.52 9.12
CA THR A 33 11.70 5.50 10.02
C THR A 33 13.00 5.27 9.25
N GLY A 34 12.99 4.31 8.30
CA GLY A 34 14.15 4.03 7.45
C GLY A 34 14.56 5.23 6.61
N TYR A 35 13.60 5.90 5.97
CA TYR A 35 13.88 7.11 5.20
C TYR A 35 14.45 8.24 6.06
N ARG A 36 13.91 8.44 7.27
CA ARG A 36 14.42 9.45 8.20
C ARG A 36 15.85 9.14 8.66
N LEU A 37 16.14 7.90 9.00
CA LEU A 37 17.51 7.48 9.36
C LEU A 37 18.51 7.69 8.22
N ALA A 38 18.07 7.59 6.97
CA ALA A 38 18.89 7.92 5.79
C ALA A 38 19.05 9.44 5.57
N GLY A 39 18.44 10.28 6.39
CA GLY A 39 18.49 11.73 6.29
C GLY A 39 17.36 12.34 5.46
N GLY A 40 16.33 11.57 5.11
CA GLY A 40 15.15 12.05 4.38
C GLY A 40 14.14 12.74 5.28
N LYS A 41 13.37 13.66 4.71
CA LYS A 41 12.22 14.29 5.34
C LYS A 41 10.94 13.69 4.78
N VAL A 42 10.19 12.98 5.62
CA VAL A 42 8.85 12.51 5.28
C VAL A 42 7.88 13.66 5.55
N LEU A 43 7.34 14.24 4.49
CA LEU A 43 6.49 15.44 4.55
C LEU A 43 5.04 15.06 4.86
N VAL A 44 4.53 14.07 4.15
CA VAL A 44 3.13 13.64 4.22
C VAL A 44 3.07 12.12 4.20
N ILE A 45 2.12 11.59 4.95
CA ILE A 45 1.73 10.18 4.81
C ILE A 45 0.24 10.05 4.57
N ASN A 46 -0.16 8.96 3.93
CA ASN A 46 -1.55 8.51 3.88
C ASN A 46 -1.66 7.15 4.57
N GLU A 47 -2.65 7.02 5.41
CA GLU A 47 -3.00 5.79 6.09
C GLU A 47 -4.51 5.73 6.31
N PHE A 48 -5.11 4.58 6.05
CA PHE A 48 -6.55 4.37 6.19
C PHE A 48 -6.95 3.98 7.62
N VAL A 49 -6.10 3.20 8.29
CA VAL A 49 -6.41 2.61 9.62
C VAL A 49 -6.12 3.61 10.73
N GLU A 50 -7.14 3.99 11.49
CA GLU A 50 -7.06 5.02 12.52
C GLU A 50 -6.04 4.70 13.62
N GLU A 51 -5.94 3.44 14.04
CA GLU A 51 -4.97 3.00 15.07
C GLU A 51 -3.53 3.13 14.58
N ALA A 52 -3.29 2.88 13.28
CA ALA A 52 -1.99 3.09 12.67
C ALA A 52 -1.64 4.57 12.57
N GLN A 53 -2.62 5.42 12.22
CA GLN A 53 -2.46 6.89 12.22
C GLN A 53 -2.06 7.41 13.61
N LYS A 54 -2.73 6.94 14.66
CA LYS A 54 -2.41 7.32 16.06
C LYS A 54 -0.98 6.93 16.42
N THR A 55 -0.61 5.68 16.11
CA THR A 55 0.77 5.19 16.33
C THR A 55 1.79 6.02 15.56
N TYR A 56 1.47 6.37 14.31
CA TYR A 56 2.35 7.22 13.49
C TYR A 56 2.49 8.62 14.10
N ALA A 57 1.39 9.24 14.51
CA ALA A 57 1.36 10.58 15.08
C ALA A 57 2.15 10.68 16.39
N GLU A 58 2.11 9.64 17.23
CA GLU A 58 2.91 9.60 18.47
C GLU A 58 4.41 9.58 18.19
N ASN A 59 4.84 8.83 17.17
CA ASN A 59 6.24 8.75 16.79
C ASN A 59 6.71 9.97 15.98
N TYR A 60 5.82 10.57 15.17
CA TYR A 60 6.17 11.63 14.22
C TYR A 60 5.15 12.76 14.21
N PRO A 61 5.01 13.52 15.31
CA PRO A 61 3.94 14.51 15.49
C PRO A 61 3.98 15.67 14.49
N ASN A 62 5.12 15.89 13.85
CA ASN A 62 5.31 16.97 12.88
C ASN A 62 5.08 16.55 11.41
N THR A 63 4.64 15.31 11.18
CA THR A 63 4.33 14.83 9.83
C THR A 63 2.85 15.01 9.55
N VAL A 64 2.51 15.53 8.38
CA VAL A 64 1.12 15.65 7.98
C VAL A 64 0.56 14.26 7.64
N ILE A 65 -0.55 13.92 8.27
CA ILE A 65 -1.28 12.68 8.00
C ILE A 65 -2.51 13.04 7.17
N LEU A 66 -2.64 12.44 5.99
CA LEU A 66 -3.86 12.42 5.20
C LEU A 66 -4.61 11.13 5.54
N PRO A 67 -5.67 11.21 6.34
CA PRO A 67 -6.46 10.04 6.70
C PRO A 67 -7.36 9.59 5.54
N GLY A 68 -7.80 8.34 5.57
CA GLY A 68 -8.82 7.83 4.66
C GLY A 68 -8.27 7.09 3.46
N ASP A 69 -9.21 6.72 2.58
CA ASP A 69 -8.91 5.89 1.42
C ASP A 69 -8.14 6.67 0.36
N ILE A 70 -7.07 6.10 -0.14
CA ILE A 70 -6.27 6.67 -1.23
C ILE A 70 -7.10 6.90 -2.50
N LYS A 71 -8.21 6.17 -2.69
CA LYS A 71 -9.14 6.35 -3.80
C LYS A 71 -9.82 7.72 -3.80
N GLU A 72 -9.99 8.31 -2.62
CA GLU A 72 -10.62 9.62 -2.44
C GLU A 72 -9.62 10.78 -2.51
N LEU A 73 -8.31 10.48 -2.51
CA LEU A 73 -7.24 11.46 -2.51
C LEU A 73 -6.65 11.62 -3.92
N THR A 74 -6.32 12.84 -4.27
CA THR A 74 -5.60 13.17 -5.52
C THR A 74 -4.13 13.48 -5.23
N GLY A 75 -3.27 13.38 -6.26
CA GLY A 75 -1.87 13.82 -6.13
C GLY A 75 -1.76 15.28 -5.70
N LYS A 76 -2.75 16.12 -6.05
CA LYS A 76 -2.81 17.51 -5.60
C LYS A 76 -2.98 17.62 -4.09
N ASP A 77 -3.81 16.79 -3.47
CA ASP A 77 -4.01 16.80 -2.02
C ASP A 77 -2.69 16.50 -1.28
N PHE A 78 -1.91 15.55 -1.79
CA PHE A 78 -0.59 15.24 -1.25
C PHE A 78 0.40 16.41 -1.43
N LEU A 79 0.42 17.03 -2.60
CA LEU A 79 1.34 18.13 -2.89
C LEU A 79 0.99 19.38 -2.07
N ASP A 80 -0.28 19.71 -1.95
CA ASP A 80 -0.77 20.82 -1.14
C ASP A 80 -0.43 20.60 0.35
N ALA A 81 -0.66 19.37 0.85
CA ALA A 81 -0.32 19.01 2.23
C ALA A 81 1.19 19.02 2.49
N ALA A 82 1.99 18.68 1.48
CA ALA A 82 3.46 18.74 1.55
C ALA A 82 4.04 20.14 1.35
N GLY A 83 3.26 21.08 0.83
CA GLY A 83 3.71 22.43 0.48
C GLY A 83 4.72 22.47 -0.66
N VAL A 84 4.58 21.57 -1.66
CA VAL A 84 5.50 21.44 -2.80
C VAL A 84 4.76 21.33 -4.12
N GLY A 85 5.47 21.55 -5.22
CA GLY A 85 4.95 21.41 -6.58
C GLY A 85 5.14 20.01 -7.17
N VAL A 86 4.53 19.80 -8.34
CA VAL A 86 4.69 18.56 -9.13
C VAL A 86 6.17 18.37 -9.50
N GLY A 87 6.70 17.17 -9.27
CA GLY A 87 8.10 16.83 -9.57
C GLY A 87 9.11 17.22 -8.48
N GLU A 88 8.66 17.85 -7.38
CA GLU A 88 9.55 18.26 -6.28
C GLU A 88 9.72 17.20 -5.19
N ILE A 89 8.99 16.10 -5.27
CA ILE A 89 9.14 14.94 -4.37
C ILE A 89 10.23 14.02 -4.92
N ASP A 90 11.16 13.66 -4.07
CA ASP A 90 12.24 12.74 -4.44
C ASP A 90 11.76 11.30 -4.43
N ILE A 91 11.05 10.87 -3.39
CA ILE A 91 10.57 9.49 -3.23
C ILE A 91 9.07 9.49 -2.92
N LEU A 92 8.31 8.73 -3.70
CA LEU A 92 6.99 8.26 -3.33
C LEU A 92 7.10 6.80 -2.91
N ASP A 93 6.84 6.54 -1.63
CA ASP A 93 6.83 5.22 -1.04
C ASP A 93 5.38 4.73 -0.89
N GLY A 94 5.15 3.44 -1.11
CA GLY A 94 3.86 2.84 -0.87
C GLY A 94 3.94 1.33 -0.78
N SER A 95 3.28 0.78 0.23
CA SER A 95 3.14 -0.67 0.39
C SER A 95 1.67 -1.05 0.32
N PRO A 96 1.03 -0.96 -0.87
CA PRO A 96 -0.35 -1.41 -1.01
C PRO A 96 -0.45 -2.87 -0.59
N PRO A 97 -1.58 -3.30 0.01
CA PRO A 97 -1.74 -4.66 0.50
C PRO A 97 -1.47 -5.69 -0.59
N CYS A 98 -0.43 -6.51 -0.42
CA CYS A 98 0.01 -7.51 -1.40
C CYS A 98 -0.58 -8.89 -1.16
N SER A 99 -1.61 -9.02 -0.31
CA SER A 99 -2.17 -10.32 0.05
C SER A 99 -2.77 -11.08 -1.13
N ALA A 100 -3.12 -10.40 -2.22
CA ALA A 100 -3.54 -11.02 -3.47
C ALA A 100 -2.37 -11.63 -4.27
N PHE A 101 -1.17 -11.05 -4.10
CA PHE A 101 0.06 -11.47 -4.81
C PHE A 101 0.95 -12.38 -3.96
N SER A 102 0.65 -12.52 -2.65
CA SER A 102 1.47 -13.32 -1.75
C SER A 102 1.10 -14.79 -1.81
N VAL A 103 2.10 -15.65 -1.99
CA VAL A 103 1.96 -17.11 -1.89
C VAL A 103 1.46 -17.55 -0.50
N ALA A 104 1.67 -16.71 0.54
CA ALA A 104 1.13 -16.91 1.88
C ALA A 104 -0.36 -16.53 2.00
N GLY A 105 -0.91 -15.76 1.06
CA GLY A 105 -2.35 -15.59 0.91
C GLY A 105 -2.95 -16.94 0.57
N LYS A 106 -3.92 -17.42 1.36
CA LYS A 106 -4.69 -18.60 0.98
C LYS A 106 -5.26 -18.36 -0.41
N LEU A 107 -4.67 -19.00 -1.42
CA LEU A 107 -5.32 -19.23 -2.69
C LEU A 107 -6.61 -19.94 -2.33
N SER A 108 -7.73 -19.26 -2.33
CA SER A 108 -9.03 -19.92 -2.33
C SER A 108 -9.07 -20.61 -3.68
N HIS A 109 -8.79 -21.88 -3.68
CA HIS A 109 -9.07 -22.71 -4.84
C HIS A 109 -10.59 -22.69 -5.01
N ASN A 110 -11.06 -21.76 -5.83
CA ASN A 110 -12.41 -21.84 -6.35
C ASN A 110 -12.43 -23.06 -7.24
N VAL A 111 -12.81 -24.18 -6.66
CA VAL A 111 -13.10 -25.39 -7.39
C VAL A 111 -14.51 -25.19 -7.93
N HIS A 112 -14.67 -25.16 -9.24
CA HIS A 112 -15.98 -25.19 -9.86
C HIS A 112 -16.21 -26.54 -10.50
N ASP A 113 -17.46 -26.94 -10.54
CA ASP A 113 -17.89 -28.17 -11.18
C ASP A 113 -17.96 -27.92 -12.69
N GLU A 114 -17.16 -28.64 -13.47
CA GLU A 114 -17.19 -28.59 -14.95
C GLU A 114 -17.83 -29.87 -15.46
N GLU A 115 -18.89 -29.73 -16.25
CA GLU A 115 -19.50 -30.85 -16.94
C GLU A 115 -18.62 -31.28 -18.13
N ARG A 116 -18.13 -32.49 -18.08
CA ARG A 116 -17.46 -33.13 -19.23
C ARG A 116 -18.33 -34.17 -19.83
N ILE A 117 -18.53 -34.08 -21.12
CA ILE A 117 -19.25 -35.05 -21.92
C ILE A 117 -18.21 -35.90 -22.66
N ASP A 118 -18.23 -37.23 -22.43
CA ASP A 118 -17.37 -38.14 -23.13
C ASP A 118 -17.85 -38.39 -24.58
N LEU A 119 -17.04 -39.10 -25.35
CA LEU A 119 -17.38 -39.41 -26.77
C LEU A 119 -18.64 -40.33 -26.93
N TRP A 120 -19.16 -40.88 -25.84
CA TRP A 120 -20.35 -41.68 -25.80
C TRP A 120 -21.57 -40.96 -25.21
N GLY A 121 -21.41 -39.67 -24.87
CA GLY A 121 -22.51 -38.84 -24.37
C GLY A 121 -22.75 -38.95 -22.85
N ASN A 122 -21.84 -39.57 -22.09
CA ASN A 122 -21.97 -39.59 -20.64
C ASN A 122 -21.45 -38.29 -20.03
N VAL A 123 -22.25 -37.71 -19.12
CA VAL A 123 -21.89 -36.50 -18.41
C VAL A 123 -21.19 -36.86 -17.11
N THR A 124 -19.95 -36.44 -16.94
CA THR A 124 -19.21 -36.52 -15.68
C THR A 124 -18.98 -35.11 -15.14
N ILE A 125 -19.24 -34.93 -13.85
CA ILE A 125 -18.94 -33.68 -13.15
C ILE A 125 -17.54 -33.82 -12.54
N GLU A 126 -16.56 -33.12 -13.08
CA GLU A 126 -15.22 -33.04 -12.50
C GLU A 126 -15.05 -31.73 -11.76
N LYS A 127 -14.53 -31.83 -10.54
CA LYS A 127 -14.07 -30.63 -9.81
C LYS A 127 -12.77 -30.13 -10.40
N VAL A 128 -12.85 -29.13 -11.24
CA VAL A 128 -11.68 -28.53 -11.86
C VAL A 128 -11.24 -27.34 -11.01
N PRO A 129 -9.93 -27.23 -10.69
CA PRO A 129 -9.41 -25.99 -10.14
C PRO A 129 -9.78 -24.87 -11.10
N GLY A 130 -10.44 -23.82 -10.60
CA GLY A 130 -10.74 -22.66 -11.43
C GLY A 130 -9.49 -22.26 -12.18
N LYS A 131 -9.61 -22.03 -13.48
CA LYS A 131 -8.54 -21.36 -14.22
C LYS A 131 -8.09 -20.25 -13.33
N HIS A 132 -6.79 -20.20 -13.03
CA HIS A 132 -6.22 -18.99 -12.46
C HIS A 132 -6.77 -17.82 -13.30
N SER A 133 -7.80 -17.18 -12.80
CA SER A 133 -7.91 -15.78 -13.06
C SER A 133 -6.62 -15.27 -12.44
N ASP A 134 -5.71 -14.90 -13.21
CA ASP A 134 -4.32 -14.48 -13.05
C ASP A 134 -4.02 -13.72 -11.74
N GLY A 135 -4.49 -14.15 -10.59
CA GLY A 135 -4.37 -13.51 -9.28
C GLY A 135 -5.18 -12.21 -9.13
N TRP A 136 -5.67 -11.67 -10.21
CA TRP A 136 -6.37 -10.40 -10.34
C TRP A 136 -7.88 -10.62 -10.08
N GLY A 137 -8.42 -9.95 -9.08
CA GLY A 137 -9.86 -10.00 -8.79
C GLY A 137 -10.25 -10.76 -7.51
N GLN A 138 -9.34 -11.00 -6.59
CA GLN A 138 -9.70 -11.56 -5.29
C GLN A 138 -10.34 -10.49 -4.39
N THR A 139 -11.59 -10.71 -4.05
CA THR A 139 -12.33 -9.91 -3.08
C THR A 139 -12.17 -10.49 -1.68
N LYS A 140 -11.76 -9.68 -0.71
CA LYS A 140 -11.79 -10.05 0.72
C LYS A 140 -12.99 -9.44 1.41
N ASN A 141 -13.77 -10.28 2.09
CA ASN A 141 -14.77 -9.82 3.06
C ASN A 141 -14.06 -9.57 4.39
N TYR A 142 -14.13 -8.36 4.90
CA TYR A 142 -13.79 -8.07 6.28
C TYR A 142 -14.92 -8.56 7.20
N SER A 143 -14.57 -9.05 8.39
CA SER A 143 -15.51 -9.62 9.37
C SER A 143 -16.55 -8.64 9.91
N ASP A 144 -16.44 -7.37 9.57
CA ASP A 144 -17.35 -6.28 9.99
C ASP A 144 -18.43 -5.93 8.95
N GLY A 145 -18.54 -6.70 7.87
CA GLY A 145 -19.54 -6.49 6.82
C GLY A 145 -19.30 -5.27 5.93
N LYS A 146 -18.16 -4.60 6.04
CA LYS A 146 -17.77 -3.52 5.13
C LYS A 146 -17.19 -4.06 3.83
N MET A 147 -17.49 -3.35 2.76
CA MET A 147 -17.33 -3.68 1.36
C MET A 147 -16.09 -4.50 1.00
N ILE A 148 -16.33 -5.43 0.09
CA ILE A 148 -15.35 -6.18 -0.69
C ILE A 148 -14.46 -5.19 -1.45
N GLU A 149 -13.24 -4.94 -0.97
CA GLU A 149 -12.26 -4.17 -1.72
C GLU A 149 -11.44 -5.09 -2.61
N ASN A 150 -11.34 -4.72 -3.88
CA ASN A 150 -10.34 -5.25 -4.77
C ASN A 150 -8.98 -4.68 -4.34
N ILE A 151 -8.19 -5.51 -3.69
CA ILE A 151 -6.85 -5.11 -3.18
C ILE A 151 -5.94 -4.68 -4.33
N GLU A 152 -6.19 -5.19 -5.53
CA GLU A 152 -5.50 -4.83 -6.77
C GLU A 152 -5.76 -3.38 -7.18
N ASP A 153 -6.97 -2.87 -6.94
CA ASP A 153 -7.30 -1.49 -7.23
C ASP A 153 -6.42 -0.52 -6.45
N LEU A 154 -6.00 -0.88 -5.23
CA LEU A 154 -5.14 -0.03 -4.40
C LEU A 154 -3.74 0.16 -4.99
N PHE A 155 -3.19 -0.84 -5.67
CA PHE A 155 -1.93 -0.69 -6.39
C PHE A 155 -2.07 0.28 -7.58
N PHE A 156 -3.19 0.20 -8.31
CA PHE A 156 -3.45 1.13 -9.41
C PHE A 156 -3.72 2.55 -8.90
N GLU A 157 -4.37 2.69 -7.75
CA GLU A 157 -4.54 3.99 -7.09
C GLU A 157 -3.20 4.59 -6.68
N PHE A 158 -2.28 3.79 -6.14
CA PHE A 158 -0.91 4.21 -5.88
C PHE A 158 -0.21 4.71 -7.15
N LEU A 159 -0.33 3.96 -8.26
CA LEU A 159 0.24 4.38 -9.54
C LEU A 159 -0.44 5.65 -10.11
N ARG A 160 -1.74 5.83 -9.88
CA ARG A 160 -2.45 7.07 -10.25
C ARG A 160 -1.86 8.27 -9.51
N VAL A 161 -1.73 8.17 -8.20
CA VAL A 161 -1.12 9.22 -7.36
C VAL A 161 0.32 9.48 -7.79
N ALA A 162 1.11 8.43 -8.07
CA ALA A 162 2.48 8.56 -8.57
C ALA A 162 2.55 9.34 -9.89
N LYS A 163 1.63 9.08 -10.82
CA LYS A 163 1.54 9.78 -12.10
C LYS A 163 1.20 11.27 -11.94
N GLU A 164 0.41 11.61 -10.94
CA GLU A 164 0.01 12.99 -10.64
C GLU A 164 1.12 13.77 -9.93
N ILE A 165 1.78 13.15 -8.94
CA ILE A 165 2.89 13.76 -8.17
C ILE A 165 4.17 13.88 -9.00
N LYS A 166 4.46 12.90 -9.86
CA LYS A 166 5.71 12.76 -10.63
C LYS A 166 6.95 12.77 -9.74
N PRO A 167 7.09 11.85 -8.78
CA PRO A 167 8.27 11.75 -7.96
C PRO A 167 9.47 11.33 -8.79
N LYS A 168 10.70 11.55 -8.30
CA LYS A 168 11.93 11.09 -8.98
C LYS A 168 12.11 9.58 -8.87
N VAL A 169 11.66 8.99 -7.75
CA VAL A 169 11.74 7.55 -7.47
C VAL A 169 10.42 7.08 -6.89
N ILE A 170 9.97 5.90 -7.31
CA ILE A 170 8.83 5.18 -6.74
C ILE A 170 9.36 3.92 -6.07
N VAL A 171 8.91 3.67 -4.84
CA VAL A 171 9.19 2.45 -4.08
C VAL A 171 7.84 1.81 -3.73
N ALA A 172 7.64 0.53 -4.15
CA ALA A 172 6.43 -0.24 -3.90
C ALA A 172 6.75 -1.69 -3.52
#